data_c4a7cc1309b329f840246c8db3b66499
#
_entry.id   c4a7cc1309b329f840246c8db3b66499
#
_cell.length_a   1.000
_cell.length_b   1.000
_cell.length_c   1.000
_cell.angle_alpha   90.00
_cell.angle_beta   90.00
_cell.angle_gamma   90.00
#
_symmetry.space_group_name_H-M   'P 1'
#
loop_
_entity.id
_entity.type
_entity.pdbx_description
1 polymer ?
#
loop_
_entity_poly.entity_id
_entity_poly.type
_entity_poly.pdbx_seq_one_letter_code
_entity_poly.pdbx_strand_id
1 'polypeptide(L)'
;MIERIVVASDRSETAARAVAWAAEMARRYEAQLTIVQAFVPGPPPGGAETELAVYAEQIAGPGTKARVAAGEDPASAIVAAAEAEQADVLVVGNIGMSGRREFLLGNVPNRVSHNATCTVVIVNTAEEPRQKRRLPWSRS
;
A
#
# COMPACT_ATOMS: atom_id res chain seq x y z
N MET A 1 -4.25 -18.47 6.14
CA MET A 1 -4.58 -17.36 7.04
C MET A 1 -3.73 -16.14 6.69
N ILE A 2 -4.30 -14.96 6.84
CA ILE A 2 -3.58 -13.75 6.50
C ILE A 2 -2.70 -13.35 7.66
N GLU A 3 -1.39 -13.40 7.46
CA GLU A 3 -0.41 -13.09 8.50
C GLU A 3 0.47 -11.89 8.16
N ARG A 4 0.61 -11.60 6.86
CA ARG A 4 1.46 -10.50 6.40
C ARG A 4 0.75 -9.70 5.34
N ILE A 5 0.59 -8.41 5.60
CA ILE A 5 -0.03 -7.48 4.68
C ILE A 5 1.00 -6.42 4.31
N VAL A 6 1.16 -6.18 3.02
CA VAL A 6 2.04 -5.14 2.50
C VAL A 6 1.18 -4.10 1.82
N VAL A 7 1.46 -2.82 2.07
CA VAL A 7 0.78 -1.73 1.37
C VAL A 7 1.80 -0.81 0.76
N ALA A 8 1.59 -0.44 -0.50
CA ALA A 8 2.46 0.49 -1.21
C ALA A 8 1.99 1.92 -0.92
N SER A 9 2.94 2.82 -0.69
CA SER A 9 2.65 4.21 -0.40
C SER A 9 3.77 5.10 -0.89
N ASP A 10 3.44 6.30 -1.36
CA ASP A 10 4.41 7.35 -1.63
C ASP A 10 4.30 8.46 -0.58
N ARG A 11 3.55 8.20 0.48
CA ARG A 11 3.29 9.11 1.59
C ARG A 11 2.38 10.30 1.21
N SER A 12 1.71 10.21 0.08
CA SER A 12 0.73 11.22 -0.30
C SER A 12 -0.57 11.03 0.47
N GLU A 13 -1.45 12.03 0.41
CA GLU A 13 -2.75 11.94 1.06
C GLU A 13 -3.60 10.80 0.51
N THR A 14 -3.56 10.61 -0.80
CA THR A 14 -4.32 9.52 -1.41
C THR A 14 -3.77 8.17 -0.99
N ALA A 15 -2.45 8.05 -0.95
CA ALA A 15 -1.82 6.80 -0.51
C ALA A 15 -2.15 6.50 0.95
N ALA A 16 -2.31 7.54 1.78
CA ALA A 16 -2.65 7.34 3.18
C ALA A 16 -3.98 6.62 3.36
N ARG A 17 -4.91 6.76 2.43
CA ARG A 17 -6.18 6.04 2.49
C ARG A 17 -6.00 4.54 2.30
N ALA A 18 -5.10 4.14 1.41
CA ALA A 18 -4.79 2.74 1.24
C ALA A 18 -4.08 2.19 2.48
N VAL A 19 -3.19 2.99 3.08
CA VAL A 19 -2.53 2.59 4.32
C VAL A 19 -3.53 2.41 5.45
N ALA A 20 -4.50 3.33 5.57
CA ALA A 20 -5.52 3.22 6.61
C ALA A 20 -6.34 1.95 6.45
N TRP A 21 -6.71 1.62 5.22
CA TRP A 21 -7.44 0.39 4.95
C TRP A 21 -6.62 -0.83 5.35
N ALA A 22 -5.36 -0.86 4.93
CA ALA A 22 -4.47 -1.98 5.24
C ALA A 22 -4.23 -2.11 6.74
N ALA A 23 -4.08 -0.99 7.44
CA ALA A 23 -3.89 -1.00 8.89
C ALA A 23 -5.10 -1.58 9.62
N GLU A 24 -6.30 -1.24 9.17
CA GLU A 24 -7.50 -1.82 9.74
C GLU A 24 -7.55 -3.32 9.53
N MET A 25 -7.23 -3.77 8.33
CA MET A 25 -7.20 -5.20 8.03
C MET A 25 -6.15 -5.92 8.86
N ALA A 26 -4.98 -5.31 9.01
CA ALA A 26 -3.93 -5.90 9.83
C ALA A 26 -4.38 -6.08 11.28
N ARG A 27 -5.10 -5.10 11.82
CA ARG A 27 -5.63 -5.24 13.18
C ARG A 27 -6.65 -6.38 13.26
N ARG A 28 -7.55 -6.45 12.30
CA ARG A 28 -8.61 -7.48 12.30
C ARG A 28 -8.07 -8.88 12.17
N TYR A 29 -7.02 -9.05 11.39
CA TYR A 29 -6.42 -10.37 11.19
C TYR A 29 -5.25 -10.64 12.15
N GLU A 30 -4.89 -9.67 12.97
CA GLU A 30 -3.70 -9.75 13.82
C GLU A 30 -2.47 -10.04 12.97
N ALA A 31 -2.36 -9.33 11.85
CA ALA A 31 -1.32 -9.53 10.86
C ALA A 31 -0.24 -8.46 10.98
N GLN A 32 0.94 -8.80 10.52
CA GLN A 32 2.04 -7.83 10.43
C GLN A 32 1.81 -6.94 9.22
N LEU A 33 1.91 -5.64 9.42
CA LEU A 33 1.80 -4.66 8.32
C LEU A 33 3.17 -4.12 7.97
N THR A 34 3.47 -4.08 6.68
CA THR A 34 4.68 -3.44 6.16
C THR A 34 4.27 -2.41 5.13
N ILE A 35 4.77 -1.18 5.29
CA ILE A 35 4.57 -0.12 4.32
C ILE A 35 5.77 -0.11 3.40
N VAL A 36 5.53 -0.16 2.09
CA VAL A 36 6.58 -0.14 1.07
C VAL A 36 6.50 1.17 0.31
N GLN A 37 7.63 1.84 0.16
CA GLN A 37 7.74 3.00 -0.71
C GLN A 37 8.76 2.67 -1.81
N ALA A 38 8.33 2.83 -3.06
CA ALA A 38 9.20 2.57 -4.20
C ALA A 38 9.86 3.87 -4.66
N PHE A 39 11.15 3.80 -4.91
CA PHE A 39 11.90 4.91 -5.46
C PHE A 39 12.35 4.50 -6.86
N VAL A 40 11.74 5.10 -7.86
CA VAL A 40 12.00 4.74 -9.24
C VAL A 40 12.16 6.01 -10.07
N PRO A 41 13.23 6.08 -10.86
CA PRO A 41 14.35 5.14 -10.84
C PRO A 41 15.15 5.25 -9.56
N GLY A 42 15.70 4.12 -9.12
CA GLY A 42 16.53 4.13 -7.93
C GLY A 42 17.90 4.70 -8.18
N PRO A 43 18.77 4.79 -7.18
CA PRO A 43 18.57 4.33 -5.81
C PRO A 43 17.75 5.32 -4.97
N PRO A 44 17.24 4.89 -3.80
CA PRO A 44 16.56 5.82 -2.91
C PRO A 44 17.53 6.80 -2.28
N PRO A 45 17.04 7.96 -1.86
CA PRO A 45 17.92 8.93 -1.19
C PRO A 45 18.39 8.40 0.15
N GLY A 46 19.52 8.95 0.63
CA GLY A 46 20.05 8.56 1.91
C GLY A 46 19.05 8.87 3.03
N GLY A 47 18.89 7.93 3.96
CA GLY A 47 17.97 8.10 5.06
C GLY A 47 16.53 7.72 4.76
N ALA A 48 16.23 7.33 3.52
CA ALA A 48 14.85 7.03 3.13
C ALA A 48 14.25 5.91 3.98
N GLU A 49 15.02 4.90 4.30
CA GLU A 49 14.52 3.78 5.09
C GLU A 49 14.16 4.21 6.50
N THR A 50 15.02 5.01 7.13
CA THR A 50 14.75 5.52 8.47
C THR A 50 13.52 6.42 8.47
N GLU A 51 13.42 7.31 7.48
CA GLU A 51 12.26 8.20 7.39
C GLU A 51 10.98 7.43 7.19
N LEU A 52 11.02 6.40 6.36
CA LEU A 52 9.83 5.59 6.13
C LEU A 52 9.44 4.82 7.39
N ALA A 53 10.42 4.34 8.16
CA ALA A 53 10.13 3.62 9.40
C ALA A 53 9.42 4.53 10.40
N VAL A 54 9.86 5.79 10.52
CA VAL A 54 9.20 6.75 11.39
C VAL A 54 7.79 7.02 10.91
N TYR A 55 7.63 7.25 9.61
CA TYR A 55 6.32 7.49 9.03
C TYR A 55 5.37 6.31 9.28
N ALA A 56 5.88 5.09 9.11
CA ALA A 56 5.06 3.91 9.28
C ALA A 56 4.46 3.82 10.68
N GLU A 57 5.29 4.07 11.70
CA GLU A 57 4.79 4.04 13.06
C GLU A 57 3.82 5.18 13.35
N GLN A 58 4.08 6.34 12.78
CA GLN A 58 3.19 7.47 12.99
C GLN A 58 1.81 7.26 12.37
N ILE A 59 1.77 6.68 11.17
CA ILE A 59 0.50 6.57 10.45
C ILE A 59 -0.27 5.30 10.80
N ALA A 60 0.42 4.23 11.13
CA ALA A 60 -0.23 2.93 11.32
C ALA A 60 0.04 2.29 12.68
N GLY A 61 0.81 2.94 13.53
CA GLY A 61 1.02 2.50 14.90
C GLY A 61 2.28 1.68 15.11
N PRO A 62 2.61 1.45 16.40
CA PRO A 62 3.82 0.72 16.75
C PRO A 62 3.84 -0.68 16.15
N GLY A 63 5.00 -1.13 15.77
CA GLY A 63 5.15 -2.46 15.19
C GLY A 63 4.96 -2.51 13.69
N THR A 64 4.52 -1.42 13.06
CA THR A 64 4.41 -1.37 11.62
C THR A 64 5.82 -1.31 11.01
N LYS A 65 6.07 -2.18 10.05
CA LYS A 65 7.37 -2.26 9.39
C LYS A 65 7.39 -1.36 8.17
N ALA A 66 8.59 -1.04 7.74
CA ALA A 66 8.82 -0.22 6.56
C ALA A 66 9.85 -0.88 5.67
N ARG A 67 9.65 -0.77 4.37
CA ARG A 67 10.59 -1.30 3.40
C ARG A 67 10.70 -0.36 2.21
N VAL A 68 11.91 0.05 1.89
CA VAL A 68 12.20 0.84 0.70
C VAL A 68 12.46 -0.10 -0.45
N ALA A 69 11.82 0.15 -1.58
CA ALA A 69 12.03 -0.64 -2.79
C ALA A 69 12.60 0.26 -3.87
N ALA A 70 13.47 -0.28 -4.68
CA ALA A 70 14.09 0.46 -5.76
C ALA A 70 14.04 -0.36 -7.04
N GLY A 71 14.09 0.32 -8.17
CA GLY A 71 14.06 -0.34 -9.46
C GLY A 71 13.81 0.65 -10.56
N GLU A 72 13.53 0.16 -11.73
CA GLU A 72 13.26 1.02 -12.87
C GLU A 72 11.76 1.28 -13.05
N ASP A 73 10.94 0.44 -12.46
CA ASP A 73 9.51 0.44 -12.67
C ASP A 73 8.79 0.24 -11.33
N PRO A 74 7.83 1.11 -11.00
CA PRO A 74 7.16 1.03 -9.69
C PRO A 74 6.45 -0.29 -9.45
N ALA A 75 5.71 -0.79 -10.42
CA ALA A 75 4.95 -2.01 -10.24
C ALA A 75 5.86 -3.20 -9.93
N SER A 76 6.97 -3.32 -10.69
CA SER A 76 7.91 -4.40 -10.47
C SER A 76 8.59 -4.30 -9.11
N ALA A 77 8.95 -3.08 -8.69
CA ALA A 77 9.58 -2.87 -7.39
C ALA A 77 8.63 -3.24 -6.26
N ILE A 78 7.36 -2.86 -6.38
CA ILE A 78 6.35 -3.16 -5.37
C ILE A 78 6.12 -4.67 -5.28
N VAL A 79 5.98 -5.34 -6.41
CA VAL A 79 5.76 -6.78 -6.43
C VAL A 79 6.96 -7.52 -5.81
N ALA A 80 8.17 -7.12 -6.17
CA ALA A 80 9.37 -7.74 -5.61
C ALA A 80 9.45 -7.55 -4.10
N ALA A 81 9.09 -6.36 -3.61
CA ALA A 81 9.09 -6.10 -2.17
C ALA A 81 8.06 -6.97 -1.46
N ALA A 82 6.87 -7.10 -2.03
CA ALA A 82 5.83 -7.93 -1.44
C ALA A 82 6.27 -9.40 -1.38
N GLU A 83 6.93 -9.88 -2.42
CA GLU A 83 7.44 -11.24 -2.42
C GLU A 83 8.52 -11.45 -1.37
N ALA A 84 9.41 -10.47 -1.25
CA ALA A 84 10.48 -10.54 -0.25
C ALA A 84 9.91 -10.55 1.18
N GLU A 85 8.79 -9.86 1.38
CA GLU A 85 8.10 -9.84 2.68
C GLU A 85 7.19 -11.04 2.87
N GLN A 86 7.05 -11.88 1.88
CA GLN A 86 6.16 -13.04 1.91
C GLN A 86 4.71 -12.61 2.20
N ALA A 87 4.26 -11.59 1.51
CA ALA A 87 2.95 -11.03 1.72
C ALA A 87 1.85 -12.02 1.37
N ASP A 88 0.85 -12.09 2.21
CA ASP A 88 -0.39 -12.78 1.90
C ASP A 88 -1.31 -11.87 1.11
N VAL A 89 -1.25 -10.57 1.40
CA VAL A 89 -2.05 -9.56 0.72
C VAL A 89 -1.18 -8.35 0.41
N LEU A 90 -1.29 -7.87 -0.82
CA LEU A 90 -0.64 -6.65 -1.25
C LEU A 90 -1.72 -5.62 -1.55
N VAL A 91 -1.64 -4.47 -0.90
CA VAL A 91 -2.63 -3.41 -1.00
C VAL A 91 -2.06 -2.24 -1.79
N VAL A 92 -2.80 -1.77 -2.78
CA VAL A 92 -2.42 -0.58 -3.56
C VAL A 92 -3.64 0.31 -3.72
N GLY A 93 -3.43 1.61 -3.88
CA GLY A 93 -4.51 2.54 -4.19
C GLY A 93 -4.83 2.52 -5.68
N ASN A 94 -6.05 2.87 -6.03
CA ASN A 94 -6.46 2.91 -7.43
C ASN A 94 -6.07 4.21 -8.15
N ILE A 95 -5.82 5.29 -7.39
CA ILE A 95 -5.33 6.53 -7.96
C ILE A 95 -3.82 6.52 -7.83
N GLY A 96 -3.14 7.05 -8.84
CA GLY A 96 -1.69 7.04 -8.88
C GLY A 96 -1.06 7.59 -7.63
N MET A 97 0.15 7.15 -7.37
CA MET A 97 0.82 7.39 -6.10
C MET A 97 0.88 8.85 -5.71
N SER A 98 1.08 9.76 -6.65
CA SER A 98 1.10 11.18 -6.33
C SER A 98 -0.27 11.83 -6.51
N GLY A 99 -1.34 11.06 -6.52
CA GLY A 99 -2.68 11.56 -6.72
C GLY A 99 -2.99 11.92 -8.16
N ARG A 100 -2.14 11.55 -9.08
CA ARG A 100 -2.27 11.91 -10.48
C ARG A 100 -2.77 10.76 -11.32
N ARG A 101 -3.61 11.10 -12.26
CA ARG A 101 -4.18 10.08 -13.15
C ARG A 101 -3.17 9.49 -14.11
N GLU A 102 -2.09 10.19 -14.40
CA GLU A 102 -1.09 9.64 -15.32
C GLU A 102 -0.40 8.40 -14.80
N PHE A 103 -0.47 8.15 -13.50
CA PHE A 103 -0.03 6.87 -13.00
C PHE A 103 -0.89 5.74 -13.50
N LEU A 104 -2.13 6.08 -13.84
CA LEU A 104 -3.00 5.10 -14.48
C LEU A 104 -2.52 4.78 -15.88
N LEU A 105 -1.76 5.69 -16.51
CA LEU A 105 -1.14 5.39 -17.78
C LEU A 105 -0.08 4.32 -17.63
N GLY A 106 0.71 4.42 -16.55
CA GLY A 106 1.62 3.36 -16.19
C GLY A 106 0.88 2.18 -15.62
N ASN A 107 -0.36 2.41 -15.19
CA ASN A 107 -1.27 1.39 -14.76
C ASN A 107 -0.69 0.52 -13.64
N VAL A 108 -0.12 1.18 -12.64
CA VAL A 108 0.57 0.47 -11.55
C VAL A 108 -0.32 -0.53 -10.85
N PRO A 109 -1.55 -0.17 -10.41
CA PRO A 109 -2.41 -1.16 -9.75
C PRO A 109 -2.73 -2.35 -10.63
N ASN A 110 -2.98 -2.12 -11.91
CA ASN A 110 -3.32 -3.18 -12.83
C ASN A 110 -2.12 -4.11 -13.06
N ARG A 111 -0.95 -3.52 -13.26
CA ARG A 111 0.26 -4.31 -13.46
C ARG A 111 0.64 -5.10 -12.21
N VAL A 112 0.45 -4.49 -11.05
CA VAL A 112 0.66 -5.19 -9.79
C VAL A 112 -0.27 -6.39 -9.68
N SER A 113 -1.55 -6.19 -10.01
CA SER A 113 -2.53 -7.27 -9.88
C SER A 113 -2.24 -8.42 -10.84
N HIS A 114 -1.67 -8.13 -12.00
CA HIS A 114 -1.31 -9.19 -12.95
C HIS A 114 -0.04 -9.93 -12.58
N ASN A 115 0.89 -9.27 -11.92
CA ASN A 115 2.23 -9.83 -11.69
C ASN A 115 2.44 -10.36 -10.28
N ALA A 116 1.61 -9.97 -9.32
CA ALA A 116 1.78 -10.40 -7.94
C ALA A 116 1.47 -11.90 -7.80
N THR A 117 2.16 -12.53 -6.88
CA THR A 117 1.95 -13.94 -6.57
C THR A 117 1.05 -14.13 -5.35
N CYS A 118 0.53 -13.05 -4.81
CA CYS A 118 -0.37 -13.07 -3.65
C CYS A 118 -1.68 -12.37 -4.01
N THR A 119 -2.61 -12.37 -3.07
CA THR A 119 -3.87 -11.62 -3.23
C THR A 119 -3.56 -10.14 -3.30
N VAL A 120 -4.19 -9.44 -4.23
CA VAL A 120 -4.03 -8.00 -4.38
C VAL A 120 -5.36 -7.31 -4.09
N VAL A 121 -5.32 -6.29 -3.26
CA VAL A 121 -6.47 -5.46 -2.97
C VAL A 121 -6.21 -4.07 -3.53
N ILE A 122 -7.10 -3.58 -4.35
CA ILE A 122 -7.00 -2.24 -4.93
C ILE A 122 -8.02 -1.38 -4.19
N VAL A 123 -7.51 -0.46 -3.38
CA VAL A 123 -8.35 0.40 -2.55
C VAL A 123 -8.77 1.64 -3.33
N ASN A 124 -10.05 1.97 -3.28
CA ASN A 124 -10.52 3.22 -3.85
C ASN A 124 -10.06 4.38 -2.97
N THR A 125 -9.08 5.13 -3.46
CA THR A 125 -8.49 6.24 -2.71
C THR A 125 -9.01 7.59 -3.17
N ALA A 126 -10.16 7.63 -3.83
CA ALA A 126 -10.79 8.87 -4.24
C ALA A 126 -11.03 9.78 -3.03
N GLU A 127 -10.96 11.09 -3.26
CA GLU A 127 -11.04 12.07 -2.18
C GLU A 127 -12.30 11.96 -1.35
N GLU A 128 -13.42 11.76 -2.02
CA GLU A 128 -14.71 11.77 -1.34
C GLU A 128 -15.34 10.41 -1.40
N PRO A 129 -15.36 9.67 -0.30
CA PRO A 129 -16.06 8.40 -0.29
C PRO A 129 -17.54 8.62 -0.54
N ARG A 130 -18.12 7.81 -1.40
CA ARG A 130 -19.54 7.90 -1.69
C ARG A 130 -20.32 7.54 -0.43
N GLN A 131 -21.33 8.34 -0.15
CA GLN A 131 -22.25 8.00 0.92
C GLN A 131 -23.08 6.81 0.49
N LYS A 132 -23.07 5.77 1.29
CA LYS A 132 -23.75 4.52 0.96
C LYS A 132 -24.96 4.33 1.84
N ARG A 133 -25.97 3.71 1.28
CA ARG A 133 -27.11 3.29 2.07
C ARG A 133 -26.65 2.23 3.04
N ARG A 134 -27.17 2.30 4.25
CA ARG A 134 -26.91 1.25 5.21
C ARG A 134 -27.64 -0.01 4.82
N LEU A 135 -26.97 -1.12 4.99
CA LEU A 135 -27.59 -2.40 4.77
C LEU A 135 -28.60 -2.67 5.88
N PRO A 136 -29.73 -3.33 5.57
CA PRO A 136 -30.76 -3.57 6.59
C PRO A 136 -30.24 -4.31 7.82
N TRP A 137 -29.23 -5.14 7.64
CA TRP A 137 -28.65 -5.93 8.74
C TRP A 137 -27.42 -5.29 9.36
N SER A 138 -26.98 -4.13 8.88
CA SER A 138 -25.77 -3.54 9.40
C SER A 138 -26.03 -2.75 10.66
N ARG A 139 -25.10 -2.83 11.59
CA ARG A 139 -25.14 -2.00 12.78
C ARG A 139 -24.32 -0.74 12.54
N SER A 140 -24.73 0.33 13.16
CA SER A 140 -24.07 1.63 13.00
C SER A 140 -22.64 1.62 13.48
#